data_d1a0fe1c1f97868f998e5f9965547730
#
_entry.id   d1a0fe1c1f97868f998e5f9965547730
#
_cell.length_a   1.000
_cell.length_b   1.000
_cell.length_c   1.000
_cell.angle_alpha   90.00
_cell.angle_beta   90.00
_cell.angle_gamma   90.00
#
_symmetry.space_group_name_H-M   'P 1'
#
loop_
_entity.id
_entity.type
_entity.pdbx_description
1 polymer ?
#
loop_
_entity_poly.entity_id
_entity_poly.type
_entity_poly.pdbx_seq_one_letter_code
_entity_poly.pdbx_strand_id
1 'polypeptide(L)'
;MNELIKVNYETETPTVSARDLHTGLEIRTAFKDWFPRMTEYGFNAGVDFNPITFEQVRIEGNREVKREITDYEISVDMAKQICMIQRSEKGKQYRQYFLDLEKAWNTPEQVFARALRMADKEIEKLKNNNTVLMEDVKRMRPK
;
A
#
# COMPACT_ATOMS: atom_id res chain seq x y z
N MET A 1 -9.22 18.89 4.32
CA MET A 1 -8.61 17.99 5.32
C MET A 1 -7.11 17.86 5.03
N ASN A 2 -6.27 18.15 6.00
CA ASN A 2 -4.83 18.04 5.80
C ASN A 2 -4.40 16.57 5.79
N GLU A 3 -3.58 16.25 4.81
CA GLU A 3 -3.02 14.88 4.70
C GLU A 3 -1.99 14.66 5.79
N LEU A 4 -2.24 13.72 6.71
CA LEU A 4 -1.31 13.37 7.78
C LEU A 4 -0.23 12.40 7.31
N ILE A 5 -0.58 11.54 6.38
CA ILE A 5 0.32 10.54 5.81
C ILE A 5 -0.09 10.27 4.38
N LYS A 6 0.88 10.00 3.52
CA LYS A 6 0.60 9.69 2.12
C LYS A 6 0.05 8.27 2.00
N VAL A 7 -1.07 8.13 1.32
CA VAL A 7 -1.72 6.84 1.08
C VAL A 7 -1.55 6.47 -0.39
N ASN A 8 -1.12 5.24 -0.62
CA ASN A 8 -0.96 4.70 -1.97
C ASN A 8 -2.24 3.97 -2.38
N TYR A 9 -2.88 4.43 -3.46
CA TYR A 9 -4.11 3.85 -4.00
C TYR A 9 -3.88 3.03 -5.27
N GLU A 10 -2.65 2.81 -5.66
CA GLU A 10 -2.32 2.07 -6.90
C GLU A 10 -2.63 0.58 -6.80
N THR A 11 -2.68 0.04 -5.60
CA THR A 11 -3.06 -1.35 -5.34
C THR A 11 -4.56 -1.46 -5.07
N GLU A 12 -5.11 -2.67 -5.13
CA GLU A 12 -6.54 -2.92 -4.86
C GLU A 12 -6.96 -2.44 -3.47
N THR A 13 -6.07 -2.58 -2.49
CA THR A 13 -6.27 -2.06 -1.15
C THR A 13 -5.32 -0.89 -0.91
N PRO A 14 -5.80 0.21 -0.30
CA PRO A 14 -4.91 1.33 0.02
C PRO A 14 -3.81 0.90 1.00
N THR A 15 -2.60 1.41 0.78
CA THR A 15 -1.44 1.12 1.62
C THR A 15 -0.74 2.39 2.05
N VAL A 16 0.02 2.30 3.13
CA VAL A 16 0.87 3.39 3.62
C VAL A 16 2.27 2.86 3.95
N SER A 17 3.24 3.75 3.98
CA SER A 17 4.60 3.41 4.38
C SER A 17 4.66 3.22 5.89
N ALA A 18 5.21 2.10 6.34
CA ALA A 18 5.40 1.83 7.77
C ALA A 18 6.36 2.83 8.42
N ARG A 19 7.40 3.25 7.69
CA ARG A 19 8.34 4.26 8.18
C ARG A 19 7.67 5.63 8.35
N ASP A 20 6.81 6.01 7.42
CA ASP A 20 6.06 7.26 7.52
C ASP A 20 5.13 7.24 8.71
N LEU A 21 4.48 6.10 8.95
CA LEU A 21 3.60 5.94 10.12
C LEU A 21 4.41 6.02 11.41
N HIS A 22 5.56 5.37 11.47
CA HIS A 22 6.46 5.41 12.63
C HIS A 22 6.87 6.85 12.94
N THR A 23 7.27 7.61 11.93
CA THR A 23 7.65 9.01 12.08
C THR A 23 6.47 9.87 12.52
N GLY A 24 5.31 9.67 11.89
CA GLY A 24 4.10 10.45 12.19
C GLY A 24 3.59 10.21 13.61
N LEU A 25 3.68 8.98 14.09
CA LEU A 25 3.26 8.62 15.44
C LEU A 25 4.28 9.06 16.50
N GLU A 26 5.42 9.60 16.09
CA GLU A 26 6.49 10.08 16.99
C GLU A 26 6.96 8.98 17.95
N ILE A 27 7.15 7.78 17.42
CA ILE A 27 7.56 6.62 18.21
C ILE A 27 9.06 6.71 18.51
N ARG A 28 9.42 6.57 19.78
CA ARG A 28 10.81 6.69 20.24
C ARG A 28 11.65 5.47 19.89
N THR A 29 11.03 4.28 19.90
CA THR A 29 11.72 3.04 19.54
C THR A 29 12.15 3.10 18.08
N ALA A 30 13.39 2.68 17.79
CA ALA A 30 13.89 2.65 16.42
C ALA A 30 13.00 1.77 15.52
N PHE A 31 12.82 2.16 14.28
CA PHE A 31 11.95 1.45 13.34
C PHE A 31 12.30 -0.04 13.24
N LYS A 32 13.59 -0.37 13.16
CA LYS A 32 14.08 -1.75 13.04
C LYS A 32 13.67 -2.65 14.23
N ASP A 33 13.44 -2.05 15.39
CA ASP A 33 13.03 -2.76 16.60
C ASP A 33 11.52 -2.71 16.80
N TRP A 34 10.91 -1.61 16.39
CA TRP A 34 9.48 -1.37 16.56
C TRP A 34 8.63 -2.20 15.60
N PHE A 35 8.99 -2.21 14.32
CA PHE A 35 8.16 -2.87 13.30
C PHE A 35 8.02 -4.37 13.54
N PRO A 36 9.10 -5.12 13.85
CA PRO A 36 8.94 -6.55 14.17
C PRO A 36 7.99 -6.81 15.33
N ARG A 37 7.98 -5.94 16.33
CA ARG A 37 7.05 -6.06 17.47
C ARG A 37 5.60 -5.88 17.02
N MET A 38 5.37 -4.96 16.07
CA MET A 38 4.03 -4.73 15.54
C MET A 38 3.54 -5.94 14.74
N THR A 39 4.41 -6.59 13.99
CA THR A 39 4.04 -7.78 13.22
C THR A 39 3.65 -8.97 14.10
N GLU A 40 4.13 -9.01 15.34
CA GLU A 40 3.79 -10.07 16.29
C GLU A 40 2.33 -10.03 16.76
N TYR A 41 1.61 -8.94 16.53
CA TYR A 41 0.21 -8.82 16.90
C TYR A 41 -0.76 -9.57 15.98
N GLY A 42 -0.24 -10.40 15.07
CA GLY A 42 -1.06 -11.27 14.23
C GLY A 42 -1.20 -10.83 12.80
N PHE A 43 -0.30 -9.99 12.31
CA PHE A 43 -0.29 -9.55 10.91
C PHE A 43 0.49 -10.54 10.05
N ASN A 44 0.02 -10.75 8.82
CA ASN A 44 0.58 -11.71 7.89
C ASN A 44 1.33 -11.03 6.76
N ALA A 45 2.57 -11.46 6.53
CA ALA A 45 3.35 -10.99 5.40
C ALA A 45 2.65 -11.36 4.08
N GLY A 46 2.68 -10.45 3.13
CA GLY A 46 2.03 -10.65 1.84
C GLY A 46 0.56 -10.27 1.81
N VAL A 47 -0.10 -10.20 2.97
CA VAL A 47 -1.51 -9.81 3.10
C VAL A 47 -1.61 -8.42 3.73
N ASP A 48 -1.05 -8.28 4.93
CA ASP A 48 -1.12 -7.04 5.70
C ASP A 48 0.07 -6.12 5.43
N PHE A 49 1.23 -6.67 5.14
CA PHE A 49 2.43 -5.90 4.86
C PHE A 49 3.33 -6.60 3.84
N ASN A 50 4.05 -5.79 3.06
CA ASN A 50 5.03 -6.26 2.08
C ASN A 50 6.30 -5.43 2.20
N PRO A 51 7.49 -6.05 2.17
CA PRO A 51 8.73 -5.29 2.18
C PRO A 51 8.94 -4.59 0.84
N ILE A 52 9.43 -3.34 0.91
CA ILE A 52 9.87 -2.59 -0.24
C ILE A 52 11.26 -2.03 0.04
N THR A 53 12.10 -1.96 -0.97
CA THR A 53 13.43 -1.39 -0.84
C THR A 53 13.55 -0.17 -1.73
N PHE A 54 14.23 0.85 -1.22
CA PHE A 54 14.52 2.03 -2.02
C PHE A 54 15.93 2.51 -1.70
N GLU A 55 16.51 3.23 -2.65
CA GLU A 55 17.85 3.75 -2.53
C GLU A 55 17.78 5.19 -1.99
N GLN A 56 18.48 5.44 -0.89
CA GLN A 56 18.62 6.78 -0.36
C GLN A 56 20.00 7.30 -0.71
N VAL A 57 20.03 8.47 -1.35
CA VAL A 57 21.28 9.15 -1.71
C VAL A 57 21.56 10.22 -0.67
N ARG A 58 22.74 10.16 -0.07
CA ARG A 58 23.21 11.13 0.91
C ARG A 58 24.51 11.73 0.44
N ILE A 59 24.65 13.04 0.62
CA ILE A 59 25.92 13.72 0.35
C ILE A 59 26.65 13.89 1.68
N GLU A 60 27.77 13.16 1.84
CA GLU A 60 28.66 13.29 2.97
C GLU A 60 29.97 13.92 2.51
N GLY A 61 30.17 15.21 2.82
CA GLY A 61 31.29 15.98 2.30
C GLY A 61 31.18 16.16 0.80
N ASN A 62 32.17 15.68 0.05
CA ASN A 62 32.19 15.69 -1.41
C ASN A 62 31.81 14.33 -2.01
N ARG A 63 31.35 13.40 -1.17
CA ARG A 63 31.01 12.04 -1.58
C ARG A 63 29.51 11.84 -1.64
N GLU A 64 29.06 11.20 -2.70
CA GLU A 64 27.70 10.69 -2.82
C GLU A 64 27.67 9.27 -2.25
N VAL A 65 26.94 9.09 -1.14
CA VAL A 65 26.79 7.77 -0.50
C VAL A 65 25.40 7.26 -0.80
N LYS A 66 25.33 6.08 -1.40
CA LYS A 66 24.07 5.40 -1.68
C LYS A 66 23.84 4.33 -0.62
N ARG A 67 22.65 4.35 -0.04
CA ARG A 67 22.26 3.39 1.00
C ARG A 67 20.93 2.76 0.62
N GLU A 68 20.86 1.45 0.66
CA GLU A 68 19.61 0.71 0.46
C GLU A 68 18.84 0.70 1.77
N ILE A 69 17.59 1.16 1.73
CA ILE A 69 16.71 1.23 2.89
C ILE A 69 15.52 0.32 2.66
N THR A 70 15.22 -0.51 3.66
CA THR A 70 14.03 -1.36 3.65
C THR A 70 12.90 -0.66 4.37
N ASP A 71 11.77 -0.55 3.71
CA ASP A 71 10.52 -0.08 4.27
C ASP A 71 9.48 -1.18 4.09
N TYR A 72 8.31 -0.98 4.63
CA TYR A 72 7.20 -1.91 4.48
C TYR A 72 5.97 -1.14 4.04
N GLU A 73 5.31 -1.68 3.04
CA GLU A 73 4.02 -1.19 2.58
C GLU A 73 2.97 -1.94 3.39
N ILE A 74 2.21 -1.23 4.22
CA ILE A 74 1.22 -1.83 5.11
C ILE A 74 -0.18 -1.41 4.69
N SER A 75 -1.16 -2.30 4.91
CA SER A 75 -2.56 -1.97 4.64
C SER A 75 -3.04 -0.88 5.59
N VAL A 76 -4.04 -0.11 5.16
CA VAL A 76 -4.68 0.90 6.03
C VAL A 76 -5.29 0.23 7.25
N ASP A 77 -5.81 -1.00 7.10
CA ASP A 77 -6.36 -1.77 8.22
C ASP A 77 -5.27 -2.06 9.26
N MET A 78 -4.10 -2.52 8.85
CA MET A 78 -2.96 -2.74 9.74
C MET A 78 -2.53 -1.41 10.40
N ALA A 79 -2.47 -0.34 9.62
CA ALA A 79 -2.10 0.99 10.13
C ALA A 79 -3.04 1.47 11.23
N LYS A 80 -4.35 1.28 11.06
CA LYS A 80 -5.34 1.61 12.09
C LYS A 80 -5.09 0.84 13.38
N GLN A 81 -4.85 -0.46 13.26
CA GLN A 81 -4.63 -1.31 14.43
C GLN A 81 -3.36 -0.91 15.17
N ILE A 82 -2.30 -0.57 14.44
CA ILE A 82 -1.06 -0.06 15.03
C ILE A 82 -1.33 1.23 15.81
N CYS A 83 -2.12 2.14 15.25
CA CYS A 83 -2.49 3.38 15.93
C CYS A 83 -3.24 3.11 17.24
N MET A 84 -4.11 2.10 17.25
CA MET A 84 -4.84 1.70 18.47
C MET A 84 -3.89 1.15 19.54
N ILE A 85 -2.88 0.40 19.12
CA ILE A 85 -1.89 -0.18 20.04
C ILE A 85 -1.08 0.91 20.73
N GLN A 86 -0.77 2.01 20.04
CA GLN A 86 0.06 3.09 20.59
C GLN A 86 -0.59 3.85 21.76
N ARG A 87 -1.90 3.93 21.82
CA ARG A 87 -2.66 4.61 22.89
C ARG A 87 -2.20 6.05 23.16
N SER A 88 -1.71 6.74 22.14
CA SER A 88 -1.26 8.12 22.24
C SER A 88 -2.22 9.06 21.52
N GLU A 89 -2.07 10.38 21.77
CA GLU A 89 -2.87 11.39 21.06
C GLU A 89 -2.60 11.33 19.54
N LYS A 90 -1.34 11.15 19.16
CA LYS A 90 -0.99 11.00 17.76
C LYS A 90 -1.63 9.73 17.16
N GLY A 91 -1.59 8.62 17.90
CA GLY A 91 -2.26 7.39 17.48
C GLY A 91 -3.75 7.59 17.26
N LYS A 92 -4.40 8.33 18.14
CA LYS A 92 -5.83 8.65 18.02
C LYS A 92 -6.11 9.51 16.78
N GLN A 93 -5.28 10.52 16.51
CA GLN A 93 -5.41 11.39 15.35
C GLN A 93 -5.25 10.62 14.05
N TYR A 94 -4.22 9.78 13.95
CA TYR A 94 -3.97 8.96 12.77
C TYR A 94 -5.06 7.92 12.57
N ARG A 95 -5.54 7.29 13.65
CA ARG A 95 -6.63 6.35 13.57
C ARG A 95 -7.89 7.00 13.01
N GLN A 96 -8.23 8.20 13.50
CA GLN A 96 -9.39 8.93 13.00
C GLN A 96 -9.22 9.30 11.54
N TYR A 97 -8.02 9.69 11.15
CA TYR A 97 -7.69 10.00 9.76
C TYR A 97 -7.94 8.78 8.85
N PHE A 98 -7.48 7.60 9.26
CA PHE A 98 -7.69 6.38 8.49
C PHE A 98 -9.17 5.97 8.44
N LEU A 99 -9.89 6.15 9.53
CA LEU A 99 -11.34 5.89 9.54
C LEU A 99 -12.08 6.81 8.57
N ASP A 100 -11.72 8.08 8.53
CA ASP A 100 -12.31 9.05 7.61
C ASP A 100 -11.97 8.70 6.14
N LEU A 101 -10.74 8.27 5.88
CA LEU A 101 -10.33 7.80 4.56
C LEU A 101 -11.15 6.59 4.12
N GLU A 102 -11.38 5.65 5.01
CA GLU A 102 -12.17 4.45 4.70
C GLU A 102 -13.62 4.81 4.39
N LYS A 103 -14.21 5.75 5.13
CA LYS A 103 -15.56 6.22 4.84
C LYS A 103 -15.63 6.86 3.46
N ALA A 104 -14.66 7.70 3.11
CA ALA A 104 -14.59 8.33 1.80
C ALA A 104 -14.35 7.28 0.70
N TRP A 105 -13.51 6.29 0.97
CA TRP A 105 -13.19 5.20 0.05
C TRP A 105 -14.40 4.29 -0.19
N ASN A 106 -15.26 4.11 0.81
CA ASN A 106 -16.39 3.20 0.78
C ASN A 106 -17.73 3.90 0.52
N THR A 107 -17.72 5.14 -0.01
CA THR A 107 -18.95 5.75 -0.49
C THR A 107 -19.47 4.96 -1.71
N PRO A 108 -20.79 4.95 -1.94
CA PRO A 108 -21.34 4.22 -3.11
C PRO A 108 -20.68 4.64 -4.42
N GLU A 109 -20.40 5.92 -4.60
CA GLU A 109 -19.75 6.45 -5.80
C GLU A 109 -18.34 5.88 -5.97
N GLN A 110 -17.56 5.83 -4.89
CA GLN A 110 -16.19 5.31 -4.93
C GLN A 110 -16.15 3.80 -5.13
N VAL A 111 -17.04 3.07 -4.47
CA VAL A 111 -17.17 1.62 -4.65
C VAL A 111 -17.53 1.31 -6.10
N PHE A 112 -18.49 2.03 -6.66
CA PHE A 112 -18.92 1.87 -8.04
C PHE A 112 -17.77 2.18 -9.02
N ALA A 113 -17.03 3.26 -8.78
CA ALA A 113 -15.90 3.64 -9.62
C ALA A 113 -14.82 2.55 -9.63
N ARG A 114 -14.52 1.95 -8.46
CA ARG A 114 -13.57 0.84 -8.37
C ARG A 114 -14.06 -0.38 -9.12
N ALA A 115 -15.35 -0.70 -8.98
CA ALA A 115 -15.94 -1.83 -9.67
C ALA A 115 -15.85 -1.68 -11.18
N LEU A 116 -16.09 -0.47 -11.69
CA LEU A 116 -15.95 -0.16 -13.12
C LEU A 116 -14.51 -0.35 -13.59
N ARG A 117 -13.53 0.14 -12.83
CA ARG A 117 -12.12 -0.02 -13.20
C ARG A 117 -11.71 -1.48 -13.22
N MET A 118 -12.17 -2.27 -12.24
CA MET A 118 -11.90 -3.70 -12.20
C MET A 118 -12.55 -4.43 -13.38
N ALA A 119 -13.78 -4.07 -13.73
CA ALA A 119 -14.48 -4.62 -14.87
C ALA A 119 -13.76 -4.29 -16.19
N ASP A 120 -13.30 -3.05 -16.34
CA ASP A 120 -12.54 -2.63 -17.53
C ASP A 120 -11.25 -3.41 -17.69
N LYS A 121 -10.52 -3.63 -16.61
CA LYS A 121 -9.29 -4.44 -16.62
C LYS A 121 -9.58 -5.88 -17.03
N GLU A 122 -10.67 -6.45 -16.54
CA GLU A 122 -11.06 -7.81 -16.85
C GLU A 122 -11.49 -7.94 -18.31
N ILE A 123 -12.27 -6.97 -18.81
CA ILE A 123 -12.68 -6.92 -20.22
C ILE A 123 -11.46 -6.82 -21.13
N GLU A 124 -10.50 -5.98 -20.79
CA GLU A 124 -9.26 -5.82 -21.54
C GLU A 124 -8.46 -7.13 -21.60
N LYS A 125 -8.35 -7.83 -20.49
CA LYS A 125 -7.73 -9.16 -20.42
C LYS A 125 -8.43 -10.14 -21.34
N LEU A 126 -9.76 -10.18 -21.31
CA LEU A 126 -10.56 -11.09 -22.13
C LEU A 126 -10.42 -10.75 -23.62
N LYS A 127 -10.36 -9.48 -23.98
CA LYS A 127 -10.13 -9.05 -25.37
C LYS A 127 -8.76 -9.51 -25.87
N ASN A 128 -7.72 -9.37 -25.05
CA ASN A 128 -6.38 -9.80 -25.42
C ASN A 128 -6.32 -11.32 -25.61
N ASN A 129 -6.96 -12.06 -24.72
CA ASN A 129 -7.03 -13.52 -24.81
C ASN A 129 -7.79 -13.96 -26.07
N ASN A 130 -8.90 -13.32 -26.39
CA ASN A 130 -9.68 -13.61 -27.58
C ASN A 130 -8.89 -13.31 -28.87
N THR A 131 -8.14 -12.23 -28.90
CA THR A 131 -7.30 -11.88 -30.04
C THR A 131 -6.26 -12.97 -30.30
N VAL A 132 -5.60 -13.45 -29.25
CA VAL A 132 -4.61 -14.54 -29.34
C VAL A 132 -5.27 -15.82 -29.85
N LEU A 133 -6.43 -16.19 -29.31
CA LEU A 133 -7.15 -17.38 -29.72
C LEU A 133 -7.59 -17.31 -31.19
N MET A 134 -8.06 -16.16 -31.65
CA MET A 134 -8.46 -15.97 -33.05
C MET A 134 -7.28 -16.09 -34.00
N GLU A 135 -6.11 -15.58 -33.61
CA GLU A 135 -4.89 -15.72 -34.41
C GLU A 135 -4.45 -17.18 -34.49
N ASP A 136 -4.53 -17.92 -33.41
CA ASP A 136 -4.20 -19.35 -33.37
C ASP A 136 -5.15 -20.16 -34.25
N VAL A 137 -6.45 -19.87 -34.23
CA VAL A 137 -7.43 -20.51 -35.07
C VAL A 137 -7.15 -20.24 -36.57
N LYS A 138 -6.77 -19.00 -36.91
CA LYS A 138 -6.40 -18.67 -38.29
C LYS A 138 -5.17 -19.44 -38.77
N ARG A 139 -4.19 -19.67 -37.89
CA ARG A 139 -2.98 -20.46 -38.22
C ARG A 139 -3.30 -21.94 -38.42
N MET A 140 -4.31 -22.45 -37.72
CA MET A 140 -4.69 -23.87 -37.76
C MET A 140 -5.65 -24.21 -38.91
N ARG A 141 -6.22 -23.21 -39.59
CA ARG A 141 -7.13 -23.46 -40.67
C ARG A 141 -6.44 -24.14 -41.85
N PRO A 142 -6.92 -25.30 -42.31
CA PRO A 142 -6.42 -25.90 -43.53
C PRO A 142 -6.71 -24.99 -44.70
N LYS A 143 -5.79 -24.94 -45.62
CA LYS A 143 -5.96 -24.15 -46.84
C LYS A 143 -6.97 -24.79 -47.78
#